data_84bd8a0dc7303f6fbf47b52b721fa9cd
#
_entry.id   84bd8a0dc7303f6fbf47b52b721fa9cd
#
_cell.length_a   1.000
_cell.length_b   1.000
_cell.length_c   1.000
_cell.angle_alpha   90.00
_cell.angle_beta   90.00
_cell.angle_gamma   90.00
#
_symmetry.space_group_name_H-M   'P 1'
#
loop_
_entity.id
_entity.type
_entity.pdbx_description
1 polymer ?
#
loop_
_entity_poly.entity_id
_entity_poly.type
_entity_poly.pdbx_seq_one_letter_code
_entity_poly.pdbx_strand_id
1 'polypeptide(L)'
;MNEQLIHTYLSGHATPGEQRELLEWLRESEENKRLFFEMKAVWSGLQTMDKLAESDRMESSLRMLNEKIDRRAAHMIKPTVSKSSFAISGKWMLMVAAVMLLILLPLTWILREGSTSDITQLYVTNRSNLVKVLYLPDGTKVWLNKNTSLIYPEKFSTKQREVILDGEAFFDVTKDKKHPFVVKTSSFNIKVLGTTFNVHSYKEDVQVSAVLESGVIQLQSAQGDALVTMHPGQQALYKPDTKELEVSYVAVNEHTSWRYNLVTLNNVTIHEVVKSLEENYQIKIQTDSVTLRDHRYNFTYDKGDSAEESVRMLQYVTGLNCKITKR
;
A
#
# COMPACT_ATOMS: atom_id res chain seq x y z
N MET A 1 -5.98 -27.43 24.83
CA MET A 1 -7.22 -27.15 24.06
C MET A 1 -7.04 -25.97 23.10
N ASN A 2 -6.32 -24.94 23.48
CA ASN A 2 -6.21 -23.70 22.70
C ASN A 2 -5.31 -23.77 21.45
N GLU A 3 -4.24 -24.58 21.47
CA GLU A 3 -3.31 -24.72 20.34
C GLU A 3 -3.98 -25.34 19.10
N GLN A 4 -4.88 -26.31 19.31
CA GLN A 4 -5.58 -26.99 18.23
C GLN A 4 -6.60 -26.04 17.55
N LEU A 5 -7.23 -25.17 18.33
CA LEU A 5 -8.16 -24.14 17.84
C LEU A 5 -7.43 -23.07 17.01
N ILE A 6 -6.26 -22.63 17.49
CA ILE A 6 -5.38 -21.71 16.75
C ILE A 6 -4.93 -22.33 15.43
N HIS A 7 -4.51 -23.60 15.44
CA HIS A 7 -4.09 -24.31 14.23
C HIS A 7 -5.23 -24.42 13.20
N THR A 8 -6.44 -24.78 13.64
CA THR A 8 -7.63 -24.89 12.78
C THR A 8 -8.00 -23.55 12.15
N TYR A 9 -7.86 -22.47 12.92
CA TYR A 9 -8.06 -21.11 12.42
C TYR A 9 -7.01 -20.69 11.39
N LEU A 10 -5.73 -20.92 11.69
CA LEU A 10 -4.61 -20.54 10.79
C LEU A 10 -4.58 -21.36 9.49
N SER A 11 -5.09 -22.59 9.53
CA SER A 11 -5.24 -23.45 8.33
C SER A 11 -6.48 -23.10 7.48
N GLY A 12 -7.35 -22.19 7.94
CA GLY A 12 -8.55 -21.76 7.22
C GLY A 12 -9.73 -22.70 7.32
N HIS A 13 -9.70 -23.69 8.22
CA HIS A 13 -10.75 -24.71 8.38
C HIS A 13 -11.67 -24.46 9.59
N ALA A 14 -11.50 -23.34 10.30
CA ALA A 14 -12.29 -23.02 11.48
C ALA A 14 -13.74 -22.66 11.13
N THR A 15 -14.68 -23.32 11.78
CA THR A 15 -16.10 -23.03 11.70
C THR A 15 -16.44 -21.68 12.32
N PRO A 16 -17.60 -21.05 12.01
CA PRO A 16 -18.01 -19.78 12.62
C PRO A 16 -18.17 -19.84 14.15
N GLY A 17 -18.39 -21.03 14.73
CA GLY A 17 -18.40 -21.26 16.17
C GLY A 17 -17.01 -21.18 16.77
N GLU A 18 -16.05 -21.92 16.20
CA GLU A 18 -14.66 -21.94 16.62
C GLU A 18 -13.97 -20.58 16.45
N GLN A 19 -14.33 -19.81 15.43
CA GLN A 19 -13.84 -18.44 15.25
C GLN A 19 -14.29 -17.51 16.40
N ARG A 20 -15.55 -17.65 16.86
CA ARG A 20 -16.06 -16.89 18.02
C ARG A 20 -15.37 -17.29 19.29
N GLU A 21 -15.18 -18.59 19.54
CA GLU A 21 -14.48 -19.13 20.70
C GLU A 21 -13.03 -18.63 20.75
N LEU A 22 -12.34 -18.59 19.60
CA LEU A 22 -10.99 -18.04 19.52
C LEU A 22 -10.97 -16.53 19.85
N LEU A 23 -11.93 -15.76 19.36
CA LEU A 23 -12.01 -14.33 19.63
C LEU A 23 -12.32 -14.03 21.11
N GLU A 24 -13.16 -14.83 21.76
CA GLU A 24 -13.42 -14.72 23.19
C GLU A 24 -12.16 -15.03 23.99
N TRP A 25 -11.48 -16.13 23.67
CA TRP A 25 -10.24 -16.51 24.31
C TRP A 25 -9.12 -15.45 24.15
N LEU A 26 -9.02 -14.80 22.97
CA LEU A 26 -8.07 -13.70 22.75
C LEU A 26 -8.40 -12.45 23.58
N ARG A 27 -9.66 -12.25 23.97
CA ARG A 27 -10.07 -11.12 24.83
C ARG A 27 -9.79 -11.35 26.31
N GLU A 28 -9.62 -12.58 26.73
CA GLU A 28 -9.45 -12.93 28.14
C GLU A 28 -8.10 -12.47 28.71
N SER A 29 -7.01 -12.48 27.91
CA SER A 29 -5.70 -12.03 28.38
C SER A 29 -4.76 -11.58 27.27
N GLU A 30 -3.81 -10.70 27.61
CA GLU A 30 -2.71 -10.29 26.71
C GLU A 30 -1.75 -11.45 26.41
N GLU A 31 -1.62 -12.41 27.32
CA GLU A 31 -0.80 -13.61 27.16
C GLU A 31 -1.38 -14.53 26.06
N ASN A 32 -2.70 -14.65 25.98
CA ASN A 32 -3.39 -15.37 24.93
C ASN A 32 -3.15 -14.74 23.54
N LYS A 33 -3.16 -13.43 23.45
CA LYS A 33 -2.83 -12.70 22.21
C LYS A 33 -1.39 -12.95 21.80
N ARG A 34 -0.44 -12.88 22.75
CA ARG A 34 0.96 -13.14 22.50
C ARG A 34 1.18 -14.55 21.95
N LEU A 35 0.61 -15.56 22.59
CA LEU A 35 0.70 -16.94 22.14
C LEU A 35 0.15 -17.13 20.72
N PHE A 36 -1.00 -16.52 20.42
CA PHE A 36 -1.58 -16.55 19.08
C PHE A 36 -0.65 -15.95 18.02
N PHE A 37 -0.03 -14.80 18.31
CA PHE A 37 0.88 -14.16 17.35
C PHE A 37 2.20 -14.93 17.20
N GLU A 38 2.72 -15.56 18.23
CA GLU A 38 3.88 -16.44 18.13
C GLU A 38 3.58 -17.66 17.24
N MET A 39 2.46 -18.33 17.44
CA MET A 39 2.05 -19.46 16.60
C MET A 39 1.78 -19.06 15.15
N LYS A 40 1.17 -17.89 14.94
CA LYS A 40 0.93 -17.32 13.60
C LYS A 40 2.24 -17.02 12.86
N ALA A 41 3.26 -16.53 13.56
CA ALA A 41 4.59 -16.27 12.98
C ALA A 41 5.28 -17.56 12.53
N VAL A 42 5.23 -18.62 13.36
CA VAL A 42 5.75 -19.95 13.03
C VAL A 42 5.01 -20.55 11.83
N TRP A 43 3.67 -20.47 11.81
CA TRP A 43 2.82 -20.97 10.72
C TRP A 43 3.14 -20.29 9.38
N SER A 44 3.31 -18.96 9.39
CA SER A 44 3.69 -18.20 8.19
C SER A 44 5.07 -18.60 7.66
N GLY A 45 6.01 -18.90 8.56
CA GLY A 45 7.34 -19.39 8.20
C GLY A 45 7.29 -20.77 7.52
N LEU A 46 6.51 -21.69 8.06
CA LEU A 46 6.34 -23.04 7.49
C LEU A 46 5.68 -23.02 6.10
N GLN A 47 4.65 -22.20 5.89
CA GLN A 47 4.02 -22.04 4.55
C GLN A 47 4.98 -21.47 3.50
N THR A 48 5.94 -20.66 3.93
CA THR A 48 6.96 -20.12 3.02
C THR A 48 7.97 -21.19 2.62
N MET A 49 8.33 -22.11 3.50
CA MET A 49 9.23 -23.23 3.22
C MET A 49 8.59 -24.26 2.28
N ASP A 50 7.31 -24.57 2.43
CA ASP A 50 6.58 -25.49 1.54
C ASP A 50 6.50 -24.93 0.09
N LYS A 51 6.27 -23.62 -0.06
CA LYS A 51 6.27 -22.97 -1.39
C LYS A 51 7.63 -22.94 -2.06
N LEU A 52 8.72 -22.86 -1.29
CA LEU A 52 10.09 -22.92 -1.80
C LEU A 52 10.44 -24.36 -2.26
N ALA A 53 10.00 -25.38 -1.53
CA ALA A 53 10.21 -26.79 -1.91
C ALA A 53 9.43 -27.17 -3.19
N GLU A 54 8.24 -26.59 -3.40
CA GLU A 54 7.42 -26.79 -4.61
C GLU A 54 8.03 -26.07 -5.83
N SER A 55 8.66 -24.90 -5.64
CA SER A 55 9.40 -24.16 -6.67
C SER A 55 10.59 -24.97 -7.20
N ASP A 56 11.39 -25.59 -6.33
CA ASP A 56 12.56 -26.39 -6.70
C ASP A 56 12.17 -27.65 -7.47
N ARG A 57 11.04 -28.29 -7.13
CA ARG A 57 10.50 -29.44 -7.88
C ARG A 57 10.04 -29.06 -9.29
N MET A 58 9.47 -27.87 -9.45
CA MET A 58 9.02 -27.37 -10.76
C MET A 58 10.20 -27.03 -11.68
N GLU A 59 11.28 -26.44 -11.14
CA GLU A 59 12.49 -26.14 -11.92
C GLU A 59 13.21 -27.40 -12.39
N SER A 60 13.31 -28.45 -11.57
CA SER A 60 13.88 -29.74 -11.94
C SER A 60 13.06 -30.45 -13.03
N SER A 61 11.73 -30.35 -12.96
CA SER A 61 10.84 -30.93 -13.98
C SER A 61 10.92 -30.20 -15.33
N LEU A 62 11.09 -28.87 -15.33
CA LEU A 62 11.31 -28.07 -16.54
C LEU A 62 12.65 -28.37 -17.20
N ARG A 63 13.72 -28.59 -16.43
CA ARG A 63 15.02 -29.02 -16.98
C ARG A 63 14.93 -30.37 -17.67
N MET A 64 14.27 -31.37 -17.08
CA MET A 64 14.07 -32.68 -17.72
C MET A 64 13.21 -32.58 -18.99
N LEU A 65 12.24 -31.65 -19.04
CA LEU A 65 11.42 -31.46 -20.24
C LEU A 65 12.23 -30.84 -21.37
N ASN A 66 13.03 -29.81 -21.09
CA ASN A 66 13.91 -29.19 -22.08
C ASN A 66 14.96 -30.14 -22.62
N GLU A 67 15.58 -30.97 -21.77
CA GLU A 67 16.52 -32.01 -22.23
C GLU A 67 15.89 -33.09 -23.16
N LYS A 68 14.60 -33.42 -22.92
CA LYS A 68 13.85 -34.31 -23.81
C LYS A 68 13.49 -33.66 -25.14
N ILE A 69 13.22 -32.36 -25.15
CA ILE A 69 12.94 -31.59 -26.37
C ILE A 69 14.20 -31.50 -27.23
N ASP A 70 15.35 -31.17 -26.62
CA ASP A 70 16.63 -31.05 -27.33
C ASP A 70 17.10 -32.39 -27.92
N ARG A 71 16.91 -33.51 -27.21
CA ARG A 71 17.21 -34.87 -27.75
C ARG A 71 16.31 -35.27 -28.92
N ARG A 72 15.03 -34.81 -28.96
CA ARG A 72 14.13 -35.05 -30.10
C ARG A 72 14.45 -34.14 -31.29
N ALA A 73 14.88 -32.92 -31.06
CA ALA A 73 15.29 -31.99 -32.10
C ALA A 73 16.57 -32.43 -32.82
N ALA A 74 17.51 -33.07 -32.10
CA ALA A 74 18.76 -33.56 -32.66
C ALA A 74 18.58 -34.79 -33.61
N HIS A 75 17.43 -35.48 -33.58
CA HIS A 75 17.18 -36.66 -34.40
C HIS A 75 16.39 -36.41 -35.68
N MET A 76 15.93 -35.20 -35.96
CA MET A 76 15.01 -34.93 -37.07
C MET A 76 15.51 -34.02 -38.18
N ILE A 77 16.77 -33.66 -38.31
CA ILE A 77 17.21 -32.89 -39.48
C ILE A 77 18.53 -33.38 -40.01
N LYS A 78 18.47 -34.32 -40.97
CA LYS A 78 19.51 -34.43 -42.01
C LYS A 78 19.09 -33.50 -43.15
N PRO A 79 19.75 -32.38 -43.40
CA PRO A 79 19.41 -31.56 -44.55
C PRO A 79 20.00 -32.20 -45.82
N THR A 80 19.17 -32.81 -46.65
CA THR A 80 19.49 -33.01 -48.06
C THR A 80 19.45 -31.67 -48.76
N VAL A 81 20.59 -31.01 -48.88
CA VAL A 81 20.74 -29.80 -49.68
C VAL A 81 20.70 -30.17 -51.16
N SER A 82 19.52 -30.11 -51.76
CA SER A 82 19.36 -30.00 -53.19
C SER A 82 19.65 -28.56 -53.63
N LYS A 83 20.78 -28.32 -54.28
CA LYS A 83 21.08 -27.04 -54.93
C LYS A 83 20.22 -26.88 -56.17
N SER A 84 18.99 -26.44 -56.03
CA SER A 84 18.26 -25.81 -57.13
C SER A 84 18.56 -24.32 -57.13
N SER A 85 19.35 -23.88 -58.05
CA SER A 85 19.62 -22.45 -58.32
C SER A 85 18.35 -21.82 -58.96
N PHE A 86 17.43 -21.39 -58.11
CA PHE A 86 16.37 -20.48 -58.52
C PHE A 86 16.97 -19.08 -58.65
N ALA A 87 17.30 -18.67 -59.86
CA ALA A 87 17.63 -17.31 -60.17
C ALA A 87 16.35 -16.45 -60.07
N ILE A 88 16.06 -15.95 -58.86
CA ILE A 88 14.96 -15.00 -58.65
C ILE A 88 15.39 -13.68 -59.29
N SER A 89 14.71 -13.28 -60.38
CA SER A 89 15.00 -11.99 -61.05
C SER A 89 14.74 -10.87 -60.02
N GLY A 90 15.67 -9.87 -59.94
CA GLY A 90 15.61 -8.78 -58.93
C GLY A 90 14.28 -8.00 -58.90
N LYS A 91 13.51 -8.06 -59.99
CA LYS A 91 12.13 -7.48 -60.06
C LYS A 91 11.13 -8.22 -59.17
N TRP A 92 11.27 -9.54 -58.98
CA TRP A 92 10.42 -10.32 -58.08
C TRP A 92 10.70 -10.06 -56.61
N MET A 93 11.98 -9.86 -56.26
CA MET A 93 12.35 -9.45 -54.87
C MET A 93 11.79 -8.07 -54.48
N LEU A 94 11.77 -7.12 -55.44
CA LEU A 94 11.17 -5.80 -55.20
C LEU A 94 9.63 -5.88 -55.05
N MET A 95 8.95 -6.75 -55.81
CA MET A 95 7.51 -6.97 -55.60
C MET A 95 7.20 -7.63 -54.25
N VAL A 96 7.95 -8.63 -53.81
CA VAL A 96 7.75 -9.28 -52.52
C VAL A 96 8.03 -8.30 -51.37
N ALA A 97 9.07 -7.46 -51.49
CA ALA A 97 9.37 -6.42 -50.48
C ALA A 97 8.24 -5.37 -50.41
N ALA A 98 7.67 -4.94 -51.57
CA ALA A 98 6.57 -4.00 -51.60
C ALA A 98 5.29 -4.58 -50.98
N VAL A 99 4.97 -5.85 -51.23
CA VAL A 99 3.82 -6.53 -50.64
C VAL A 99 4.02 -6.70 -49.11
N MET A 100 5.22 -7.07 -48.65
CA MET A 100 5.54 -7.15 -47.23
C MET A 100 5.41 -5.80 -46.51
N LEU A 101 5.86 -4.69 -47.15
CA LEU A 101 5.69 -3.35 -46.63
C LEU A 101 4.21 -2.93 -46.54
N LEU A 102 3.42 -3.29 -47.57
CA LEU A 102 1.97 -3.02 -47.59
C LEU A 102 1.18 -3.79 -46.53
N ILE A 103 1.70 -4.96 -46.08
CA ILE A 103 1.09 -5.77 -45.03
C ILE A 103 1.64 -5.34 -43.64
N LEU A 104 2.93 -5.10 -43.53
CA LEU A 104 3.57 -4.80 -42.23
C LEU A 104 3.25 -3.38 -41.73
N LEU A 105 3.15 -2.39 -42.64
CA LEU A 105 2.81 -1.01 -42.26
C LEU A 105 1.39 -0.89 -41.64
N PRO A 106 0.31 -1.41 -42.22
CA PRO A 106 -1.00 -1.36 -41.60
C PRO A 106 -1.07 -2.28 -40.36
N LEU A 107 -0.36 -3.41 -40.37
CA LEU A 107 -0.31 -4.29 -39.21
C LEU A 107 0.36 -3.64 -38.00
N THR A 108 1.47 -2.90 -38.21
CA THR A 108 2.11 -2.12 -37.13
C THR A 108 1.21 -0.96 -36.68
N TRP A 109 0.44 -0.37 -37.58
CA TRP A 109 -0.52 0.68 -37.25
C TRP A 109 -1.68 0.13 -36.41
N ILE A 110 -2.30 -0.99 -36.82
CA ILE A 110 -3.37 -1.70 -36.10
C ILE A 110 -2.89 -2.18 -34.73
N LEU A 111 -1.67 -2.71 -34.61
CA LEU A 111 -1.09 -3.13 -33.32
C LEU A 111 -0.74 -1.94 -32.40
N ARG A 112 -0.52 -0.76 -32.98
CA ARG A 112 -0.23 0.48 -32.22
C ARG A 112 -1.51 1.18 -31.75
N GLU A 113 -2.62 1.07 -32.48
CA GLU A 113 -3.93 1.62 -32.11
C GLU A 113 -4.67 0.79 -31.05
N GLY A 114 -4.21 -0.45 -30.75
CA GLY A 114 -4.86 -1.34 -29.80
C GLY A 114 -4.68 -1.02 -28.31
N SER A 115 -4.25 0.20 -27.90
CA SER A 115 -3.93 0.50 -26.50
C SER A 115 -4.32 1.88 -25.96
N THR A 116 -5.21 2.58 -26.61
CA THR A 116 -5.91 3.69 -25.94
C THR A 116 -7.35 3.27 -25.65
N SER A 117 -7.53 2.32 -24.73
CA SER A 117 -8.79 2.26 -24.01
C SER A 117 -8.89 3.58 -23.23
N ASP A 118 -9.92 4.37 -23.49
CA ASP A 118 -10.31 5.50 -22.64
C ASP A 118 -10.50 4.96 -21.23
N ILE A 119 -9.42 5.04 -20.41
CA ILE A 119 -9.47 4.62 -19.03
C ILE A 119 -10.20 5.71 -18.29
N THR A 120 -11.47 5.49 -18.01
CA THR A 120 -12.27 6.38 -17.16
C THR A 120 -11.56 6.51 -15.80
N GLN A 121 -11.14 7.73 -15.49
CA GLN A 121 -10.54 8.04 -14.19
C GLN A 121 -11.62 8.46 -13.22
N LEU A 122 -11.58 7.90 -12.02
CA LEU A 122 -12.42 8.25 -10.90
C LEU A 122 -11.64 9.22 -9.99
N TYR A 123 -12.34 10.23 -9.51
CA TYR A 123 -11.80 11.26 -8.63
C TYR A 123 -12.55 11.24 -7.31
N VAL A 124 -11.82 11.03 -6.21
CA VAL A 124 -12.38 11.03 -4.85
C VAL A 124 -11.64 12.04 -4.00
N THR A 125 -12.40 12.93 -3.35
CA THR A 125 -11.86 13.88 -2.37
C THR A 125 -12.50 13.66 -1.01
N ASN A 126 -11.70 13.75 0.04
CA ASN A 126 -12.16 13.87 1.41
C ASN A 126 -12.02 15.32 1.90
N ARG A 127 -13.14 16.04 2.02
CA ARG A 127 -13.22 17.40 2.57
C ARG A 127 -13.65 17.42 4.04
N SER A 128 -13.97 16.25 4.60
CA SER A 128 -14.38 16.09 6.00
C SER A 128 -13.17 16.06 6.92
N ASN A 129 -13.36 16.40 8.19
CA ASN A 129 -12.37 16.19 9.25
C ASN A 129 -12.25 14.70 9.65
N LEU A 130 -13.25 13.87 9.30
CA LEU A 130 -13.23 12.45 9.54
C LEU A 130 -12.56 11.71 8.38
N VAL A 131 -12.00 10.53 8.69
CA VAL A 131 -11.37 9.66 7.70
C VAL A 131 -12.42 9.08 6.76
N LYS A 132 -12.13 9.15 5.45
CA LYS A 132 -12.95 8.50 4.42
C LYS A 132 -12.28 7.22 3.98
N VAL A 133 -13.03 6.11 4.04
CA VAL A 133 -12.55 4.79 3.60
C VAL A 133 -13.14 4.45 2.26
N LEU A 134 -12.33 3.88 1.36
CA LEU A 134 -12.78 3.34 0.07
C LEU A 134 -12.01 2.07 -0.29
N TYR A 135 -12.59 1.30 -1.23
CA TYR A 135 -11.95 0.14 -1.83
C TYR A 135 -11.71 0.41 -3.31
N LEU A 136 -10.50 0.13 -3.78
CA LEU A 136 -10.12 0.23 -5.18
C LEU A 136 -10.56 -1.01 -5.96
N PRO A 137 -10.55 -0.98 -7.32
CA PRO A 137 -10.99 -2.10 -8.16
C PRO A 137 -10.23 -3.42 -7.95
N ASP A 138 -9.01 -3.37 -7.42
CA ASP A 138 -8.17 -4.53 -7.08
C ASP A 138 -8.40 -5.08 -5.67
N GLY A 139 -9.33 -4.49 -4.90
CA GLY A 139 -9.59 -4.81 -3.51
C GLY A 139 -8.66 -4.11 -2.51
N THR A 140 -7.73 -3.28 -2.96
CA THR A 140 -6.90 -2.43 -2.09
C THR A 140 -7.79 -1.51 -1.27
N LYS A 141 -7.58 -1.49 0.05
CA LYS A 141 -8.30 -0.61 0.97
C LYS A 141 -7.49 0.66 1.20
N VAL A 142 -8.14 1.81 1.12
CA VAL A 142 -7.52 3.13 1.27
C VAL A 142 -8.29 3.95 2.28
N TRP A 143 -7.57 4.56 3.22
CA TRP A 143 -8.08 5.57 4.14
C TRP A 143 -7.56 6.93 3.67
N LEU A 144 -8.43 7.87 3.45
CA LEU A 144 -8.09 9.25 3.07
C LEU A 144 -8.25 10.17 4.27
N ASN A 145 -7.19 10.88 4.63
CA ASN A 145 -7.24 11.93 5.64
C ASN A 145 -7.97 13.16 5.08
N LYS A 146 -8.18 14.18 5.93
CA LYS A 146 -8.83 15.45 5.54
C LYS A 146 -8.08 16.11 4.37
N ASN A 147 -8.80 16.83 3.53
CA ASN A 147 -8.26 17.57 2.38
C ASN A 147 -7.42 16.74 1.42
N THR A 148 -7.70 15.43 1.34
CA THR A 148 -6.98 14.48 0.48
C THR A 148 -7.77 14.19 -0.77
N SER A 149 -7.09 14.17 -1.91
CA SER A 149 -7.62 13.79 -3.21
C SER A 149 -6.90 12.56 -3.74
N LEU A 150 -7.67 11.58 -4.23
CA LEU A 150 -7.16 10.37 -4.87
C LEU A 150 -7.78 10.22 -6.25
N ILE A 151 -6.93 10.02 -7.25
CA ILE A 151 -7.35 9.71 -8.63
C ILE A 151 -6.92 8.27 -8.92
N TYR A 152 -7.85 7.47 -9.43
CA TYR A 152 -7.60 6.09 -9.82
C TYR A 152 -8.49 5.67 -10.97
N PRO A 153 -8.12 4.71 -11.80
CA PRO A 153 -8.94 4.25 -12.93
C PRO A 153 -10.08 3.35 -12.44
N GLU A 154 -11.20 3.36 -13.17
CA GLU A 154 -12.29 2.41 -12.94
C GLU A 154 -11.83 0.95 -13.06
N LYS A 155 -10.82 0.70 -13.92
CA LYS A 155 -10.15 -0.59 -14.08
C LYS A 155 -8.66 -0.39 -14.26
N PHE A 156 -7.85 -1.10 -13.46
CA PHE A 156 -6.40 -1.04 -13.59
C PHE A 156 -5.90 -1.68 -14.88
N SER A 157 -4.75 -1.20 -15.35
CA SER A 157 -4.09 -1.78 -16.53
C SER A 157 -3.52 -3.16 -16.23
N THR A 158 -3.23 -3.93 -17.30
CA THR A 158 -2.57 -5.23 -17.19
C THR A 158 -1.07 -5.14 -16.89
N LYS A 159 -0.49 -3.94 -16.87
CA LYS A 159 0.94 -3.72 -16.57
C LYS A 159 1.19 -3.31 -15.14
N GLN A 160 0.38 -2.39 -14.63
CA GLN A 160 0.50 -1.87 -13.26
C GLN A 160 -0.81 -1.25 -12.78
N ARG A 161 -0.96 -1.16 -11.45
CA ARG A 161 -2.06 -0.52 -10.73
C ARG A 161 -1.58 0.85 -10.29
N GLU A 162 -2.07 1.90 -10.92
CA GLU A 162 -1.58 3.27 -10.69
C GLU A 162 -2.67 4.14 -10.09
N VAL A 163 -2.30 4.92 -9.07
CA VAL A 163 -3.12 5.94 -8.44
C VAL A 163 -2.32 7.23 -8.27
N ILE A 164 -2.99 8.38 -8.24
CA ILE A 164 -2.37 9.69 -8.00
C ILE A 164 -2.93 10.24 -6.70
N LEU A 165 -2.04 10.61 -5.79
CA LEU A 165 -2.36 11.13 -4.47
C LEU A 165 -1.93 12.59 -4.33
N ASP A 166 -2.85 13.42 -3.81
CA ASP A 166 -2.58 14.75 -3.28
C ASP A 166 -3.19 14.82 -1.89
N GLY A 167 -2.36 14.82 -0.85
CA GLY A 167 -2.80 14.74 0.53
C GLY A 167 -2.19 13.59 1.33
N GLU A 168 -2.90 13.10 2.33
CA GLU A 168 -2.46 12.00 3.17
C GLU A 168 -3.39 10.79 3.06
N ALA A 169 -2.80 9.63 2.76
CA ALA A 169 -3.54 8.38 2.66
C ALA A 169 -2.77 7.20 3.25
N PHE A 170 -3.52 6.30 3.87
CA PHE A 170 -3.02 5.01 4.30
C PHE A 170 -3.54 3.94 3.34
N PHE A 171 -2.65 3.09 2.87
CA PHE A 171 -2.92 2.04 1.90
C PHE A 171 -2.69 0.67 2.52
N ASP A 172 -3.66 -0.22 2.37
CA ASP A 172 -3.51 -1.66 2.58
C ASP A 172 -3.66 -2.34 1.21
N VAL A 173 -2.53 -2.52 0.53
CA VAL A 173 -2.49 -2.92 -0.87
C VAL A 173 -2.63 -4.42 -1.02
N THR A 174 -3.59 -4.85 -1.83
CA THR A 174 -3.78 -6.26 -2.20
C THR A 174 -2.52 -6.82 -2.86
N LYS A 175 -2.07 -8.01 -2.38
CA LYS A 175 -0.86 -8.67 -2.87
C LYS A 175 -1.01 -9.13 -4.33
N ASP A 176 -0.22 -8.55 -5.21
CA ASP A 176 -0.07 -8.98 -6.60
C ASP A 176 1.35 -8.69 -7.10
N LYS A 177 2.15 -9.75 -7.24
CA LYS A 177 3.55 -9.66 -7.70
C LYS A 177 3.67 -9.39 -9.21
N LYS A 178 2.62 -9.69 -9.99
CA LYS A 178 2.65 -9.53 -11.45
C LYS A 178 2.31 -8.10 -11.88
N HIS A 179 1.43 -7.43 -11.13
CA HIS A 179 0.97 -6.08 -11.44
C HIS A 179 1.32 -5.16 -10.26
N PRO A 180 2.48 -4.51 -10.27
CA PRO A 180 2.89 -3.58 -9.21
C PRO A 180 1.85 -2.50 -8.98
N PHE A 181 1.69 -2.07 -7.71
CA PHE A 181 0.87 -0.93 -7.34
C PHE A 181 1.78 0.29 -7.19
N VAL A 182 1.41 1.40 -7.82
CA VAL A 182 2.20 2.62 -7.85
C VAL A 182 1.36 3.78 -7.37
N VAL A 183 1.78 4.42 -6.26
CA VAL A 183 1.23 5.70 -5.82
C VAL A 183 2.12 6.81 -6.37
N LYS A 184 1.56 7.63 -7.25
CA LYS A 184 2.22 8.85 -7.75
C LYS A 184 1.89 10.03 -6.84
N THR A 185 2.91 10.76 -6.44
CA THR A 185 2.79 12.03 -5.74
C THR A 185 3.45 13.15 -6.53
N SER A 186 3.39 14.37 -6.04
CA SER A 186 4.08 15.52 -6.67
C SER A 186 5.61 15.40 -6.65
N SER A 187 6.18 14.58 -5.74
CA SER A 187 7.61 14.58 -5.43
C SER A 187 8.31 13.26 -5.77
N PHE A 188 7.66 12.14 -5.53
CA PHE A 188 8.20 10.80 -5.79
C PHE A 188 7.08 9.79 -6.06
N ASN A 189 7.44 8.64 -6.60
CA ASN A 189 6.54 7.51 -6.77
C ASN A 189 6.85 6.42 -5.74
N ILE A 190 5.81 5.73 -5.27
CA ILE A 190 5.91 4.61 -4.33
C ILE A 190 5.44 3.35 -5.04
N LYS A 191 6.35 2.41 -5.27
CA LYS A 191 6.05 1.14 -5.93
C LYS A 191 6.06 -0.01 -4.94
N VAL A 192 4.99 -0.79 -4.92
CA VAL A 192 4.78 -1.91 -3.99
C VAL A 192 4.12 -3.11 -4.68
N LEU A 193 4.19 -4.29 -4.05
CA LEU A 193 3.59 -5.54 -4.56
C LEU A 193 2.51 -6.12 -3.65
N GLY A 194 2.28 -5.50 -2.48
CA GLY A 194 1.35 -5.94 -1.45
C GLY A 194 1.88 -5.54 -0.09
N THR A 195 1.56 -4.34 0.33
CA THR A 195 2.27 -3.58 1.37
C THR A 195 1.28 -2.69 2.09
N THR A 196 1.47 -2.52 3.39
CA THR A 196 0.67 -1.61 4.22
C THR A 196 1.54 -0.41 4.60
N PHE A 197 1.12 0.80 4.23
CA PHE A 197 1.94 2.01 4.40
C PHE A 197 1.11 3.30 4.41
N ASN A 198 1.68 4.35 4.99
CA ASN A 198 1.16 5.71 4.98
C ASN A 198 1.95 6.59 4.01
N VAL A 199 1.28 7.50 3.34
CA VAL A 199 1.90 8.54 2.50
C VAL A 199 1.32 9.89 2.89
N HIS A 200 2.19 10.85 3.17
CA HIS A 200 1.84 12.24 3.43
C HIS A 200 2.48 13.12 2.36
N SER A 201 1.69 13.70 1.47
CA SER A 201 2.14 14.44 0.29
C SER A 201 1.12 15.47 -0.15
N TYR A 202 0.91 16.53 0.65
CA TYR A 202 0.16 17.69 0.20
C TYR A 202 1.04 18.59 -0.67
N LYS A 203 0.45 19.22 -1.68
CA LYS A 203 1.18 20.07 -2.64
C LYS A 203 1.89 21.27 -1.99
N GLU A 204 1.36 21.76 -0.88
CA GLU A 204 1.86 22.94 -0.20
C GLU A 204 2.89 22.60 0.90
N ASP A 205 3.12 21.31 1.16
CA ASP A 205 4.02 20.88 2.22
C ASP A 205 5.48 20.99 1.80
N VAL A 206 6.29 21.49 2.71
CA VAL A 206 7.75 21.59 2.57
C VAL A 206 8.41 20.19 2.54
N GLN A 207 7.72 19.19 3.08
CA GLN A 207 8.23 17.82 3.22
C GLN A 207 7.15 16.80 2.84
N VAL A 208 7.56 15.78 2.14
CA VAL A 208 6.72 14.63 1.77
C VAL A 208 7.28 13.39 2.46
N SER A 209 6.42 12.54 3.00
CA SER A 209 6.88 11.34 3.69
C SER A 209 6.11 10.08 3.31
N ALA A 210 6.79 8.95 3.46
CA ALA A 210 6.22 7.61 3.40
C ALA A 210 6.65 6.83 4.63
N VAL A 211 5.71 6.16 5.32
CA VAL A 211 5.97 5.32 6.49
C VAL A 211 5.50 3.91 6.20
N LEU A 212 6.40 2.94 6.37
CA LEU A 212 6.14 1.54 6.06
C LEU A 212 5.73 0.75 7.31
N GLU A 213 4.50 0.21 7.30
CA GLU A 213 4.01 -0.67 8.38
C GLU A 213 4.33 -2.14 8.10
N SER A 214 4.08 -2.64 6.89
CA SER A 214 4.39 -4.03 6.53
C SER A 214 4.71 -4.19 5.04
N GLY A 215 5.53 -5.17 4.68
CA GLY A 215 5.92 -5.45 3.30
C GLY A 215 7.21 -4.75 2.89
N VAL A 216 7.29 -4.28 1.65
CA VAL A 216 8.45 -3.59 1.07
C VAL A 216 7.99 -2.45 0.18
N ILE A 217 8.60 -1.28 0.31
CA ILE A 217 8.43 -0.13 -0.59
C ILE A 217 9.69 0.05 -1.42
N GLN A 218 9.54 0.24 -2.73
CA GLN A 218 10.53 0.85 -3.59
C GLN A 218 10.13 2.30 -3.86
N LEU A 219 10.86 3.24 -3.27
CA LEU A 219 10.71 4.66 -3.58
C LEU A 219 11.39 4.94 -4.92
N GLN A 220 10.74 5.72 -5.78
CA GLN A 220 11.23 6.05 -7.12
C GLN A 220 11.15 7.56 -7.36
N SER A 221 12.03 8.07 -8.20
CA SER A 221 11.92 9.43 -8.74
C SER A 221 10.64 9.60 -9.57
N ALA A 222 10.27 10.83 -9.91
CA ALA A 222 9.14 11.09 -10.82
C ALA A 222 9.32 10.42 -12.19
N GLN A 223 10.57 10.17 -12.61
CA GLN A 223 10.93 9.47 -13.86
C GLN A 223 10.90 7.95 -13.72
N GLY A 224 10.74 7.41 -12.50
CA GLY A 224 10.66 5.98 -12.22
C GLY A 224 11.98 5.32 -11.82
N ASP A 225 13.07 6.10 -11.67
CA ASP A 225 14.35 5.58 -11.19
C ASP A 225 14.28 5.21 -9.71
N ALA A 226 14.82 4.06 -9.35
CA ALA A 226 14.83 3.60 -7.96
C ALA A 226 15.74 4.52 -7.11
N LEU A 227 15.18 5.07 -6.03
CA LEU A 227 15.88 5.90 -5.06
C LEU A 227 16.34 5.09 -3.85
N VAL A 228 15.38 4.40 -3.19
CA VAL A 228 15.64 3.61 -1.99
C VAL A 228 14.61 2.50 -1.84
N THR A 229 15.00 1.41 -1.19
CA THR A 229 14.11 0.34 -0.73
C THR A 229 13.92 0.46 0.78
N MET A 230 12.66 0.47 1.24
CA MET A 230 12.30 0.60 2.65
C MET A 230 11.80 -0.73 3.21
N HIS A 231 12.09 -0.92 4.49
CA HIS A 231 11.66 -2.06 5.31
C HIS A 231 10.70 -1.62 6.42
N PRO A 232 9.90 -2.54 7.01
CA PRO A 232 8.95 -2.20 8.07
C PRO A 232 9.57 -1.41 9.22
N GLY A 233 8.82 -0.41 9.71
CA GLY A 233 9.28 0.50 10.77
C GLY A 233 10.06 1.72 10.25
N GLN A 234 10.32 1.81 8.95
CA GLN A 234 11.04 2.95 8.37
C GLN A 234 10.10 4.03 7.84
N GLN A 235 10.57 5.27 7.98
CA GLN A 235 10.04 6.46 7.32
C GLN A 235 11.06 6.96 6.31
N ALA A 236 10.62 7.29 5.11
CA ALA A 236 11.35 8.15 4.19
C ALA A 236 10.78 9.56 4.26
N LEU A 237 11.64 10.54 4.48
CA LEU A 237 11.34 11.96 4.49
C LEU A 237 12.04 12.62 3.32
N TYR A 238 11.28 13.23 2.42
CA TYR A 238 11.81 13.90 1.23
C TYR A 238 11.49 15.39 1.27
N LYS A 239 12.50 16.20 1.02
CA LYS A 239 12.39 17.66 0.89
C LYS A 239 12.51 18.06 -0.58
N PRO A 240 11.41 18.45 -1.25
CA PRO A 240 11.41 18.76 -2.68
C PRO A 240 12.40 19.88 -3.07
N ASP A 241 12.56 20.90 -2.24
CA ASP A 241 13.38 22.07 -2.51
C ASP A 241 14.89 21.72 -2.56
N THR A 242 15.36 20.91 -1.61
CA THR A 242 16.78 20.50 -1.51
C THR A 242 17.05 19.16 -2.18
N LYS A 243 16.02 18.42 -2.56
CA LYS A 243 16.06 17.02 -3.05
C LYS A 243 16.72 16.05 -2.06
N GLU A 244 16.74 16.42 -0.78
CA GLU A 244 17.24 15.55 0.28
C GLU A 244 16.24 14.44 0.58
N LEU A 245 16.72 13.21 0.66
CA LEU A 245 15.96 12.02 1.08
C LEU A 245 16.64 11.42 2.31
N GLU A 246 15.92 11.40 3.42
CA GLU A 246 16.35 10.77 4.67
C GLU A 246 15.49 9.54 4.95
N VAL A 247 16.11 8.45 5.42
CA VAL A 247 15.41 7.24 5.84
C VAL A 247 15.80 6.92 7.28
N SER A 248 14.81 6.85 8.17
CA SER A 248 14.99 6.58 9.59
C SER A 248 13.94 5.62 10.12
N TYR A 249 14.19 4.99 11.28
CA TYR A 249 13.18 4.21 12.00
C TYR A 249 12.29 5.11 12.84
N VAL A 250 10.98 4.83 12.82
CA VAL A 250 9.97 5.62 13.55
C VAL A 250 8.96 4.71 14.25
N ALA A 251 8.25 5.27 15.22
CA ALA A 251 7.08 4.65 15.82
C ALA A 251 5.91 4.73 14.82
N VAL A 252 5.68 3.68 14.04
CA VAL A 252 4.71 3.63 12.94
C VAL A 252 3.31 4.09 13.37
N ASN A 253 2.87 3.69 14.57
CA ASN A 253 1.56 4.05 15.12
C ASN A 253 1.37 5.58 15.27
N GLU A 254 2.41 6.36 15.52
CA GLU A 254 2.33 7.81 15.61
C GLU A 254 1.95 8.46 14.27
N HIS A 255 2.35 7.83 13.15
CA HIS A 255 2.08 8.29 11.80
C HIS A 255 0.83 7.67 11.16
N THR A 256 0.23 6.64 11.79
CA THR A 256 -0.86 5.87 11.18
C THR A 256 -2.14 5.80 12.01
N SER A 257 -2.10 6.26 13.28
CA SER A 257 -3.25 6.25 14.20
C SER A 257 -4.42 7.12 13.73
N TRP A 258 -4.16 8.15 12.93
CA TRP A 258 -5.18 9.02 12.37
C TRP A 258 -6.25 8.27 11.56
N ARG A 259 -5.92 7.10 10.97
CA ARG A 259 -6.85 6.24 10.22
C ARG A 259 -8.03 5.73 11.05
N TYR A 260 -7.91 5.77 12.37
CA TYR A 260 -8.96 5.42 13.32
C TYR A 260 -9.70 6.66 13.86
N ASN A 261 -9.53 7.82 13.22
CA ASN A 261 -9.97 9.13 13.70
C ASN A 261 -9.31 9.59 15.01
N LEU A 262 -8.26 8.90 15.45
CA LEU A 262 -7.57 9.25 16.68
C LEU A 262 -6.58 10.38 16.46
N VAL A 263 -6.62 11.36 17.37
CA VAL A 263 -5.59 12.38 17.55
C VAL A 263 -4.77 12.00 18.76
N THR A 264 -3.51 11.67 18.55
CA THR A 264 -2.56 11.34 19.63
C THR A 264 -1.58 12.50 19.78
N LEU A 265 -1.57 13.09 20.96
CA LEU A 265 -0.70 14.19 21.35
C LEU A 265 0.28 13.67 22.40
N ASN A 266 1.57 13.62 22.07
CA ASN A 266 2.61 13.08 22.96
C ASN A 266 3.47 14.21 23.52
N ASN A 267 3.71 14.17 24.84
CA ASN A 267 4.56 15.12 25.55
C ASN A 267 4.16 16.60 25.34
N VAL A 268 2.86 16.87 25.31
CA VAL A 268 2.29 18.21 25.05
C VAL A 268 1.85 18.92 26.33
N THR A 269 1.77 20.23 26.27
CA THR A 269 1.17 21.06 27.32
C THR A 269 -0.35 21.01 27.27
N ILE A 270 -1.00 21.37 28.38
CA ILE A 270 -2.46 21.48 28.41
C ILE A 270 -2.99 22.48 27.37
N HIS A 271 -2.26 23.57 27.12
CA HIS A 271 -2.62 24.56 26.14
C HIS A 271 -2.66 23.98 24.71
N GLU A 272 -1.70 23.11 24.37
CA GLU A 272 -1.65 22.42 23.08
C GLU A 272 -2.80 21.41 22.94
N VAL A 273 -3.18 20.71 24.02
CA VAL A 273 -4.37 19.83 24.02
C VAL A 273 -5.64 20.65 23.79
N VAL A 274 -5.84 21.74 24.57
CA VAL A 274 -6.99 22.60 24.41
C VAL A 274 -7.09 23.18 22.99
N LYS A 275 -5.97 23.67 22.46
CA LYS A 275 -5.90 24.18 21.09
C LYS A 275 -6.31 23.12 20.05
N SER A 276 -5.82 21.88 20.20
CA SER A 276 -6.15 20.77 19.31
C SER A 276 -7.66 20.46 19.33
N LEU A 277 -8.29 20.43 20.52
CA LEU A 277 -9.72 20.22 20.65
C LEU A 277 -10.54 21.40 20.06
N GLU A 278 -10.12 22.64 20.33
CA GLU A 278 -10.77 23.85 19.76
C GLU A 278 -10.75 23.85 18.23
N GLU A 279 -9.62 23.48 17.63
CA GLU A 279 -9.44 23.39 16.18
C GLU A 279 -10.26 22.26 15.56
N ASN A 280 -10.30 21.08 16.22
CA ASN A 280 -11.05 19.94 15.70
C ASN A 280 -12.57 20.18 15.74
N TYR A 281 -13.08 20.68 16.86
CA TYR A 281 -14.52 20.82 17.07
C TYR A 281 -15.07 22.22 16.73
N GLN A 282 -14.20 23.15 16.32
CA GLN A 282 -14.58 24.57 16.02
C GLN A 282 -15.29 25.24 17.19
N ILE A 283 -14.82 25.00 18.41
CA ILE A 283 -15.33 25.56 19.67
C ILE A 283 -14.28 26.45 20.34
N LYS A 284 -14.64 27.06 21.48
CA LYS A 284 -13.73 27.68 22.43
C LYS A 284 -13.84 26.98 23.78
N ILE A 285 -12.71 26.73 24.44
CA ILE A 285 -12.63 26.12 25.75
C ILE A 285 -12.03 27.11 26.73
N GLN A 286 -12.82 27.49 27.74
CA GLN A 286 -12.34 28.28 28.86
C GLN A 286 -11.93 27.35 29.99
N THR A 287 -10.73 27.55 30.53
CA THR A 287 -10.18 26.79 31.65
C THR A 287 -9.91 27.70 32.82
N ASP A 288 -10.15 27.25 34.06
CA ASP A 288 -10.09 28.03 35.30
C ASP A 288 -8.70 28.07 35.96
N SER A 289 -7.69 27.40 35.42
CA SER A 289 -6.38 27.33 36.09
C SER A 289 -5.19 27.57 35.17
N VAL A 290 -4.26 28.38 35.66
CA VAL A 290 -2.95 28.71 35.06
C VAL A 290 -1.85 27.76 35.59
N THR A 291 -2.15 26.96 36.62
CA THR A 291 -1.14 26.21 37.43
C THR A 291 -0.53 25.01 36.77
N LEU A 292 -1.05 24.54 35.63
CA LEU A 292 -0.57 23.31 34.96
C LEU A 292 0.31 23.57 33.71
N ARG A 293 0.89 24.77 33.56
CA ARG A 293 1.62 25.20 32.37
C ARG A 293 2.86 24.33 32.07
N ASP A 294 3.50 23.76 33.09
CA ASP A 294 4.73 23.04 32.95
C ASP A 294 4.54 21.50 32.90
N HIS A 295 3.32 21.02 33.14
CA HIS A 295 3.04 19.59 33.03
C HIS A 295 2.88 19.18 31.58
N ARG A 296 3.47 18.03 31.26
CA ARG A 296 3.39 17.39 29.95
C ARG A 296 2.45 16.20 30.01
N TYR A 297 1.62 16.07 28.99
CA TYR A 297 0.57 15.07 28.88
C TYR A 297 0.74 14.24 27.62
N ASN A 298 0.35 12.97 27.71
CA ASN A 298 0.01 12.16 26.54
C ASN A 298 -1.51 12.07 26.51
N PHE A 299 -2.12 12.67 25.49
CA PHE A 299 -3.56 12.76 25.36
C PHE A 299 -4.02 12.24 24.00
N THR A 300 -4.99 11.32 24.00
CA THR A 300 -5.57 10.77 22.76
C THR A 300 -7.07 10.93 22.81
N TYR A 301 -7.66 11.41 21.72
CA TYR A 301 -9.11 11.52 21.57
C TYR A 301 -9.55 11.10 20.17
N ASP A 302 -10.81 10.64 20.05
CA ASP A 302 -11.44 10.33 18.76
C ASP A 302 -12.10 11.59 18.18
N LYS A 303 -11.78 11.95 16.94
CA LYS A 303 -12.41 13.10 16.24
C LYS A 303 -13.91 12.89 16.00
N GLY A 304 -14.37 11.63 16.02
CA GLY A 304 -15.79 11.28 15.86
C GLY A 304 -16.61 11.45 17.14
N ASP A 305 -15.97 11.57 18.30
CA ASP A 305 -16.65 11.84 19.56
C ASP A 305 -17.27 13.25 19.55
N SER A 306 -18.19 13.47 20.49
CA SER A 306 -18.68 14.84 20.72
C SER A 306 -17.63 15.73 21.40
N ALA A 307 -17.71 17.03 21.18
CA ALA A 307 -16.84 17.99 21.86
C ALA A 307 -16.95 17.89 23.39
N GLU A 308 -18.17 17.64 23.88
CA GLU A 308 -18.48 17.48 25.30
C GLU A 308 -17.79 16.24 25.90
N GLU A 309 -17.74 15.12 25.17
CA GLU A 309 -17.07 13.89 25.62
C GLU A 309 -15.56 14.08 25.68
N SER A 310 -14.96 14.65 24.65
CA SER A 310 -13.51 14.91 24.61
C SER A 310 -13.08 15.92 25.69
N VAL A 311 -13.87 16.96 25.92
CA VAL A 311 -13.60 17.93 27.01
C VAL A 311 -13.82 17.30 28.37
N ARG A 312 -14.80 16.41 28.57
CA ARG A 312 -14.99 15.66 29.81
C ARG A 312 -13.78 14.76 30.11
N MET A 313 -13.24 14.09 29.09
CA MET A 313 -12.01 13.31 29.22
C MET A 313 -10.84 14.19 29.65
N LEU A 314 -10.69 15.39 29.05
CA LEU A 314 -9.68 16.36 29.42
C LEU A 314 -9.82 16.78 30.91
N GLN A 315 -11.04 17.09 31.36
CA GLN A 315 -11.35 17.45 32.74
C GLN A 315 -10.96 16.29 33.69
N TYR A 316 -11.29 15.05 33.31
CA TYR A 316 -10.98 13.86 34.13
C TYR A 316 -9.47 13.65 34.30
N VAL A 317 -8.71 13.76 33.21
CA VAL A 317 -7.25 13.55 33.21
C VAL A 317 -6.49 14.66 33.93
N THR A 318 -6.97 15.89 33.81
CA THR A 318 -6.23 17.08 34.30
C THR A 318 -6.76 17.66 35.58
N GLY A 319 -7.99 17.32 35.97
CA GLY A 319 -8.71 17.96 37.11
C GLY A 319 -9.16 19.39 36.86
N LEU A 320 -9.04 19.90 35.64
CA LEU A 320 -9.43 21.26 35.27
C LEU A 320 -10.95 21.39 35.10
N ASN A 321 -11.50 22.52 35.49
CA ASN A 321 -12.84 22.92 35.06
C ASN A 321 -12.77 23.55 33.66
N CYS A 322 -13.39 22.92 32.69
CA CYS A 322 -13.45 23.40 31.33
C CYS A 322 -14.90 23.76 30.96
N LYS A 323 -15.11 24.91 30.33
CA LYS A 323 -16.41 25.31 29.79
C LYS A 323 -16.31 25.49 28.28
N ILE A 324 -17.22 24.83 27.57
CA ILE A 324 -17.33 24.97 26.11
C ILE A 324 -18.16 26.23 25.82
N THR A 325 -17.65 27.10 24.96
CA THR A 325 -18.38 28.22 24.34
C THR A 325 -18.40 28.02 22.84
N LYS A 326 -19.55 28.14 22.20
CA LYS A 326 -19.61 28.09 20.73
C LYS A 326 -18.90 29.33 20.16
N ARG A 327 -18.20 29.14 19.07
CA ARG A 327 -17.53 30.21 18.33
C ARG A 327 -18.53 31.13 17.67
#